data_2265e1f357986bd694921c92ad9f24c5
#
_entry.id   2265e1f357986bd694921c92ad9f24c5
#
_cell.length_a   1.000
_cell.length_b   1.000
_cell.length_c   1.000
_cell.angle_alpha   90.00
_cell.angle_beta   90.00
_cell.angle_gamma   90.00
#
_symmetry.space_group_name_H-M   'P 1'
#
loop_
_entity.id
_entity.type
_entity.pdbx_description
1 polymer ?
#
loop_
_entity_poly.entity_id
_entity_poly.type
_entity_poly.pdbx_seq_one_letter_code
_entity_poly.pdbx_strand_id
1 'polypeptide(L)'
;HIMRDVNYGWLIRYIHSNGASMFFLAVYIHIFRSLFYGSYKSPREVIWIIGLLIYLLMMAAAFMGYVLPWGQMSFWGATVITNLFSAIPFVGESITTWLWGAYSVDNPTLNRFFSLHYLIPFLILGLVVLHIWALHVPGNNNPVGIDIKKPSKDTVPFHPYIVIKDGFALLMFMIVFAFFVFYAPNILGHAD
;
A
#
# COMPACT_ATOMS: atom_id res chain seq x y z
N HIS A 1 13.47 3.96 22.26
CA HIS A 1 14.82 3.74 21.72
C HIS A 1 14.98 4.37 20.33
N ILE A 2 14.17 3.98 19.31
CA ILE A 2 14.38 4.43 17.92
C ILE A 2 14.40 5.94 17.75
N MET A 3 13.58 6.68 18.52
CA MET A 3 13.46 8.14 18.40
C MET A 3 14.58 8.92 19.11
N ARG A 4 15.28 8.30 20.06
CA ARG A 4 16.22 9.02 20.94
C ARG A 4 17.63 8.44 20.92
N ASP A 5 17.76 7.11 20.85
CA ASP A 5 19.02 6.42 21.08
C ASP A 5 19.68 5.93 19.78
N VAL A 6 18.90 5.79 18.69
CA VAL A 6 19.40 5.32 17.40
C VAL A 6 19.69 6.51 16.50
N ASN A 7 20.91 6.56 15.96
CA ASN A 7 21.30 7.61 15.02
C ASN A 7 20.36 7.64 13.81
N TYR A 8 19.74 8.80 13.55
CA TYR A 8 18.71 8.99 12.51
C TYR A 8 17.46 8.10 12.67
N GLY A 9 17.25 7.46 13.81
CA GLY A 9 16.08 6.62 14.06
C GLY A 9 14.77 7.38 13.96
N TRP A 10 14.75 8.65 14.40
CA TRP A 10 13.62 9.56 14.22
C TRP A 10 13.25 9.73 12.74
N LEU A 11 14.24 9.85 11.87
CA LEU A 11 14.02 10.02 10.43
C LEU A 11 13.41 8.76 9.81
N ILE A 12 13.96 7.59 10.14
CA ILE A 12 13.42 6.30 9.69
C ILE A 12 11.98 6.12 10.18
N ARG A 13 11.71 6.44 11.45
CA ARG A 13 10.36 6.35 12.01
C ARG A 13 9.38 7.28 11.29
N TYR A 14 9.74 8.52 11.05
CA TYR A 14 8.86 9.48 10.39
C TYR A 14 8.68 9.18 8.89
N ILE A 15 9.71 8.73 8.21
CA ILE A 15 9.58 8.23 6.83
C ILE A 15 8.62 7.05 6.78
N HIS A 16 8.73 6.10 7.71
CA HIS A 16 7.90 4.91 7.74
C HIS A 16 6.43 5.24 8.02
N SER A 17 6.15 5.98 9.08
CA SER A 17 4.78 6.30 9.50
C SER A 17 4.05 7.21 8.50
N ASN A 18 4.69 8.27 8.03
CA ASN A 18 4.11 9.15 7.03
C ASN A 18 4.11 8.50 5.65
N GLY A 19 5.12 7.67 5.35
CA GLY A 19 5.18 6.88 4.13
C GLY A 19 3.99 5.93 3.97
N ALA A 20 3.54 5.30 5.05
CA ALA A 20 2.35 4.46 5.02
C ALA A 20 1.12 5.24 4.53
N SER A 21 0.85 6.43 5.08
CA SER A 21 -0.27 7.29 4.66
C SER A 21 -0.11 7.77 3.22
N MET A 22 1.09 8.22 2.84
CA MET A 22 1.37 8.72 1.48
C MET A 22 1.29 7.61 0.43
N PHE A 23 1.65 6.38 0.81
CA PHE A 23 1.55 5.22 -0.07
C PHE A 23 0.08 4.92 -0.41
N PHE A 24 -0.81 4.92 0.58
CA PHE A 24 -2.25 4.75 0.35
C PHE A 24 -2.84 5.88 -0.48
N LEU A 25 -2.45 7.13 -0.22
CA LEU A 25 -2.89 8.27 -1.01
C LEU A 25 -2.52 8.10 -2.49
N ALA A 26 -1.27 7.74 -2.77
CA ALA A 26 -0.80 7.51 -4.13
C ALA A 26 -1.55 6.34 -4.80
N VAL A 27 -1.78 5.25 -4.07
CA VAL A 27 -2.52 4.09 -4.59
C VAL A 27 -3.98 4.41 -4.84
N TYR A 28 -4.64 5.19 -4.01
CA TYR A 28 -6.02 5.65 -4.28
C TYR A 28 -6.10 6.47 -5.56
N ILE A 29 -5.20 7.43 -5.75
CA ILE A 29 -5.13 8.21 -6.99
C ILE A 29 -4.89 7.29 -8.19
N HIS A 30 -4.00 6.30 -8.05
CA HIS A 30 -3.71 5.30 -9.08
C HIS A 30 -4.95 4.45 -9.43
N ILE A 31 -5.69 3.96 -8.45
CA ILE A 31 -6.92 3.19 -8.65
C ILE A 31 -8.00 4.07 -9.32
N PHE A 32 -8.25 5.27 -8.80
CA PHE A 32 -9.26 6.18 -9.36
C PHE A 32 -8.92 6.59 -10.80
N ARG A 33 -7.63 6.85 -11.11
CA ARG A 33 -7.19 7.10 -12.47
C ARG A 33 -7.49 5.92 -13.38
N SER A 34 -7.25 4.70 -12.92
CA SER A 34 -7.53 3.48 -13.69
C SER A 34 -9.02 3.26 -13.92
N LEU A 35 -9.86 3.57 -12.93
CA LEU A 35 -11.31 3.55 -13.08
C LEU A 35 -11.79 4.61 -14.08
N PHE A 36 -11.30 5.84 -13.93
CA PHE A 36 -11.71 6.97 -14.76
C PHE A 36 -11.35 6.77 -16.24
N TYR A 37 -10.18 6.17 -16.51
CA TYR A 37 -9.74 5.91 -17.89
C TYR A 37 -10.22 4.56 -18.43
N GLY A 38 -10.98 3.77 -17.67
CA GLY A 38 -11.40 2.44 -18.07
C GLY A 38 -10.26 1.44 -18.25
N SER A 39 -9.12 1.68 -17.57
CA SER A 39 -7.91 0.85 -17.72
C SER A 39 -8.03 -0.55 -17.11
N TYR A 40 -9.14 -0.86 -16.46
CA TYR A 40 -9.48 -2.20 -15.95
C TYR A 40 -10.16 -3.10 -16.98
N LYS A 41 -10.58 -2.53 -18.12
CA LYS A 41 -11.30 -3.26 -19.18
C LYS A 41 -10.31 -4.05 -20.05
N SER A 42 -10.87 -4.96 -20.86
CA SER A 42 -10.11 -5.73 -21.84
C SER A 42 -9.19 -4.85 -22.69
N PRO A 43 -7.94 -5.29 -22.91
CA PRO A 43 -7.30 -6.55 -22.52
C PRO A 43 -6.48 -6.46 -21.21
N ARG A 44 -6.86 -5.61 -20.25
CA ARG A 44 -6.08 -5.24 -19.05
C ARG A 44 -6.63 -5.81 -17.74
N GLU A 45 -7.53 -6.79 -17.80
CA GLU A 45 -8.18 -7.38 -16.62
C GLU A 45 -7.17 -8.01 -15.65
N VAL A 46 -6.16 -8.71 -16.19
CA VAL A 46 -5.12 -9.34 -15.38
C VAL A 46 -4.33 -8.30 -14.57
N ILE A 47 -4.03 -7.15 -15.19
CA ILE A 47 -3.36 -6.03 -14.50
C ILE A 47 -4.20 -5.56 -13.32
N TRP A 48 -5.50 -5.40 -13.53
CA TRP A 48 -6.44 -4.98 -12.50
C TRP A 48 -6.53 -5.98 -11.35
N ILE A 49 -6.63 -7.28 -11.64
CA ILE A 49 -6.70 -8.35 -10.64
C ILE A 49 -5.43 -8.39 -9.79
N ILE A 50 -4.25 -8.33 -10.40
CA ILE A 50 -2.98 -8.28 -9.66
C ILE A 50 -2.93 -7.02 -8.79
N GLY A 51 -3.36 -5.87 -9.32
CA GLY A 51 -3.45 -4.62 -8.56
C GLY A 51 -4.38 -4.73 -7.34
N LEU A 52 -5.51 -5.41 -7.47
CA LEU A 52 -6.41 -5.68 -6.35
C LEU A 52 -5.76 -6.55 -5.28
N LEU A 53 -5.02 -7.59 -5.67
CA LEU A 53 -4.28 -8.43 -4.72
C LEU A 53 -3.21 -7.62 -3.98
N ILE A 54 -2.47 -6.76 -4.69
CA ILE A 54 -1.51 -5.83 -4.07
C ILE A 54 -2.21 -4.95 -3.04
N TYR A 55 -3.35 -4.36 -3.39
CA TYR A 55 -4.10 -3.48 -2.50
C TYR A 55 -4.57 -4.19 -1.24
N LEU A 56 -5.10 -5.43 -1.35
CA LEU A 56 -5.51 -6.24 -0.20
C LEU A 56 -4.33 -6.56 0.72
N LEU A 57 -3.18 -6.93 0.16
CA LEU A 57 -1.97 -7.18 0.93
C LEU A 57 -1.41 -5.90 1.57
N MET A 58 -1.53 -4.75 0.91
CA MET A 58 -1.18 -3.46 1.49
C MET A 58 -2.03 -3.13 2.72
N MET A 59 -3.35 -3.35 2.64
CA MET A 59 -4.24 -3.16 3.79
C MET A 59 -3.85 -4.08 4.95
N ALA A 60 -3.57 -5.36 4.67
CA ALA A 60 -3.11 -6.31 5.67
C ALA A 60 -1.76 -5.87 6.28
N ALA A 61 -0.79 -5.49 5.46
CA ALA A 61 0.51 -5.00 5.93
C ALA A 61 0.37 -3.77 6.82
N ALA A 62 -0.41 -2.78 6.40
CA ALA A 62 -0.62 -1.55 7.15
C ALA A 62 -1.34 -1.80 8.48
N PHE A 63 -2.38 -2.63 8.47
CA PHE A 63 -3.11 -3.00 9.68
C PHE A 63 -2.18 -3.67 10.70
N MET A 64 -1.45 -4.72 10.28
CA MET A 64 -0.52 -5.41 11.16
C MET A 64 0.59 -4.48 11.65
N GLY A 65 1.11 -3.59 10.78
CA GLY A 65 2.12 -2.60 11.13
C GLY A 65 1.64 -1.61 12.20
N TYR A 66 0.39 -1.17 12.12
CA TYR A 66 -0.17 -0.26 13.12
C TYR A 66 -0.38 -0.92 14.49
N VAL A 67 -0.55 -2.24 14.53
CA VAL A 67 -0.64 -2.99 15.80
C VAL A 67 0.71 -3.04 16.53
N LEU A 68 1.84 -2.98 15.83
CA LEU A 68 3.17 -3.20 16.41
C LEU A 68 3.61 -2.19 17.48
N PRO A 69 3.26 -0.89 17.43
CA PRO A 69 3.53 0.04 18.52
C PRO A 69 2.90 -0.36 19.85
N TRP A 70 1.88 -1.19 19.82
CA TRP A 70 1.19 -1.76 20.98
C TRP A 70 0.59 -0.71 21.94
N GLY A 71 0.19 0.43 21.39
CA GLY A 71 -0.57 1.44 22.11
C GLY A 71 -2.06 1.08 22.23
N GLN A 72 -2.85 1.95 22.85
CA GLN A 72 -4.28 1.73 23.04
C GLN A 72 -5.03 1.53 21.72
N MET A 73 -4.77 2.38 20.74
CA MET A 73 -5.39 2.25 19.41
C MET A 73 -4.95 0.97 18.69
N SER A 74 -3.68 0.58 18.84
CA SER A 74 -3.15 -0.66 18.28
C SER A 74 -3.84 -1.89 18.83
N PHE A 75 -3.95 -1.98 20.14
CA PHE A 75 -4.56 -3.11 20.86
C PHE A 75 -6.05 -3.23 20.57
N TRP A 76 -6.78 -2.14 20.74
CA TRP A 76 -8.23 -2.16 20.53
C TRP A 76 -8.59 -2.27 19.04
N GLY A 77 -7.81 -1.66 18.17
CA GLY A 77 -7.96 -1.85 16.73
C GLY A 77 -7.75 -3.31 16.32
N ALA A 78 -6.71 -3.96 16.83
CA ALA A 78 -6.47 -5.39 16.60
C ALA A 78 -7.65 -6.24 17.11
N THR A 79 -8.11 -5.97 18.33
CA THR A 79 -9.23 -6.70 18.95
C THR A 79 -10.50 -6.59 18.10
N VAL A 80 -10.89 -5.38 17.70
CA VAL A 80 -12.13 -5.17 16.93
C VAL A 80 -12.03 -5.78 15.53
N ILE A 81 -10.96 -5.49 14.80
CA ILE A 81 -10.82 -5.93 13.40
C ILE A 81 -10.70 -7.44 13.32
N THR A 82 -9.91 -8.07 14.18
CA THR A 82 -9.76 -9.53 14.16
C THR A 82 -11.01 -10.24 14.64
N ASN A 83 -11.76 -9.64 15.57
CA ASN A 83 -13.01 -10.22 16.04
C ASN A 83 -14.12 -10.21 14.97
N LEU A 84 -14.03 -9.38 13.94
CA LEU A 84 -14.96 -9.44 12.80
C LEU A 84 -14.95 -10.80 12.09
N PHE A 85 -13.83 -11.53 12.12
CA PHE A 85 -13.77 -12.88 11.57
C PHE A 85 -14.67 -13.87 12.32
N SER A 86 -14.99 -13.63 13.60
CA SER A 86 -15.89 -14.49 14.35
C SER A 86 -17.32 -14.53 13.79
N ALA A 87 -17.71 -13.52 12.99
CA ALA A 87 -19.01 -13.49 12.32
C ALA A 87 -19.14 -14.48 11.16
N ILE A 88 -18.06 -15.12 10.72
CA ILE A 88 -18.11 -16.13 9.65
C ILE A 88 -18.76 -17.39 10.19
N PRO A 89 -19.89 -17.86 9.60
CA PRO A 89 -20.59 -19.04 10.10
C PRO A 89 -19.68 -20.28 10.18
N PHE A 90 -19.82 -21.06 11.20
CA PHE A 90 -19.17 -22.35 11.47
C PHE A 90 -17.68 -22.30 11.79
N VAL A 91 -16.91 -21.40 11.18
CA VAL A 91 -15.43 -21.39 11.28
C VAL A 91 -14.88 -20.11 11.93
N GLY A 92 -15.70 -19.08 12.12
CA GLY A 92 -15.27 -17.75 12.52
C GLY A 92 -14.49 -17.72 13.84
N GLU A 93 -15.00 -18.38 14.88
CA GLU A 93 -14.34 -18.46 16.19
C GLU A 93 -12.99 -19.17 16.10
N SER A 94 -12.91 -20.24 15.32
CA SER A 94 -11.66 -20.97 15.10
C SER A 94 -10.62 -20.10 14.39
N ILE A 95 -11.05 -19.34 13.38
CA ILE A 95 -10.18 -18.38 12.66
C ILE A 95 -9.69 -17.29 13.61
N THR A 96 -10.59 -16.72 14.41
CA THR A 96 -10.26 -15.64 15.36
C THR A 96 -9.24 -16.13 16.41
N THR A 97 -9.50 -17.28 17.02
CA THR A 97 -8.58 -17.90 18.00
C THR A 97 -7.22 -18.23 17.36
N TRP A 98 -7.25 -18.71 16.13
CA TRP A 98 -6.00 -18.97 15.38
C TRP A 98 -5.24 -17.68 15.07
N LEU A 99 -5.92 -16.60 14.67
CA LEU A 99 -5.29 -15.29 14.43
C LEU A 99 -4.65 -14.75 15.71
N TRP A 100 -5.33 -14.82 16.84
CA TRP A 100 -4.78 -14.37 18.12
C TRP A 100 -3.65 -15.25 18.62
N GLY A 101 -3.74 -16.55 18.38
CA GLY A 101 -2.84 -17.56 18.97
C GLY A 101 -3.07 -17.79 20.45
N ALA A 102 -4.19 -17.30 20.94
CA ALA A 102 -4.68 -17.38 22.32
C ALA A 102 -6.20 -17.14 22.30
N TYR A 103 -6.82 -16.98 23.46
CA TYR A 103 -8.25 -16.65 23.58
C TYR A 103 -8.54 -15.14 23.57
N SER A 104 -7.50 -14.34 23.45
CA SER A 104 -7.58 -12.87 23.33
C SER A 104 -6.36 -12.34 22.58
N VAL A 105 -6.43 -11.09 22.14
CA VAL A 105 -5.27 -10.38 21.58
C VAL A 105 -4.22 -10.22 22.68
N ASP A 106 -3.02 -10.76 22.44
CA ASP A 106 -1.91 -10.73 23.40
C ASP A 106 -0.57 -10.93 22.66
N ASN A 107 0.50 -11.18 23.39
CA ASN A 107 1.84 -11.36 22.87
C ASN A 107 1.96 -12.35 21.69
N PRO A 108 1.26 -13.50 21.65
CA PRO A 108 1.26 -14.36 20.46
C PRO A 108 0.74 -13.66 19.20
N THR A 109 -0.29 -12.82 19.33
CA THR A 109 -0.83 -12.02 18.23
C THR A 109 0.21 -11.02 17.73
N LEU A 110 0.86 -10.30 18.64
CA LEU A 110 1.87 -9.30 18.32
C LEU A 110 3.04 -9.92 17.54
N ASN A 111 3.55 -11.08 17.99
CA ASN A 111 4.64 -11.77 17.31
C ASN A 111 4.28 -12.25 15.91
N ARG A 112 3.07 -12.76 15.70
CA ARG A 112 2.58 -13.17 14.39
C ARG A 112 2.45 -11.98 13.45
N PHE A 113 1.90 -10.88 13.96
CA PHE A 113 1.72 -9.67 13.16
C PHE A 113 3.06 -9.02 12.80
N PHE A 114 4.04 -9.07 13.70
CA PHE A 114 5.40 -8.65 13.38
C PHE A 114 5.98 -9.47 12.22
N SER A 115 5.91 -10.79 12.30
CA SER A 115 6.45 -11.69 11.27
C SER A 115 5.76 -11.48 9.92
N LEU A 116 4.43 -11.35 9.92
CA LEU A 116 3.65 -11.11 8.69
C LEU A 116 3.86 -9.71 8.14
N HIS A 117 3.95 -8.69 8.99
CA HIS A 117 4.26 -7.32 8.56
C HIS A 117 5.63 -7.23 7.88
N TYR A 118 6.59 -8.00 8.37
CA TYR A 118 7.91 -8.11 7.73
C TYR A 118 7.85 -8.85 6.39
N LEU A 119 7.10 -9.94 6.30
CA LEU A 119 7.05 -10.81 5.11
C LEU A 119 6.22 -10.23 3.96
N ILE A 120 5.04 -9.69 4.26
CA ILE A 120 4.07 -9.25 3.24
C ILE A 120 4.63 -8.21 2.27
N PRO A 121 5.44 -7.21 2.67
CA PRO A 121 6.05 -6.26 1.74
C PRO A 121 6.89 -6.93 0.63
N PHE A 122 7.55 -8.05 0.90
CA PHE A 122 8.28 -8.79 -0.12
C PHE A 122 7.35 -9.52 -1.10
N LEU A 123 6.21 -10.02 -0.62
CA LEU A 123 5.16 -10.56 -1.49
C LEU A 123 4.57 -9.47 -2.37
N ILE A 124 4.30 -8.29 -1.81
CA ILE A 124 3.85 -7.12 -2.56
C ILE A 124 4.86 -6.75 -3.63
N LEU A 125 6.15 -6.71 -3.31
CA LEU A 125 7.22 -6.43 -4.29
C LEU A 125 7.18 -7.42 -5.46
N GLY A 126 7.05 -8.72 -5.17
CA GLY A 126 6.90 -9.74 -6.21
C GLY A 126 5.67 -9.52 -7.09
N LEU A 127 4.53 -9.19 -6.48
CA LEU A 127 3.30 -8.88 -7.22
C LEU A 127 3.41 -7.58 -8.03
N VAL A 128 4.15 -6.57 -7.55
CA VAL A 128 4.42 -5.34 -8.31
C VAL A 128 5.22 -5.64 -9.57
N VAL A 129 6.22 -6.51 -9.49
CA VAL A 129 6.96 -6.96 -10.68
C VAL A 129 6.02 -7.62 -11.68
N LEU A 130 5.14 -8.52 -11.23
CA LEU A 130 4.13 -9.15 -12.09
C LEU A 130 3.12 -8.14 -12.64
N HIS A 131 2.72 -7.15 -11.87
CA HIS A 131 1.79 -6.09 -12.27
C HIS A 131 2.35 -5.26 -13.42
N ILE A 132 3.62 -4.86 -13.31
CA ILE A 132 4.31 -4.10 -14.35
C ILE A 132 4.57 -4.98 -15.58
N TRP A 133 4.94 -6.25 -15.38
CA TRP A 133 5.10 -7.18 -16.49
C TRP A 133 3.78 -7.37 -17.25
N ALA A 134 2.68 -7.59 -16.54
CA ALA A 134 1.36 -7.72 -17.14
C ALA A 134 0.94 -6.46 -17.92
N LEU A 135 1.36 -5.26 -17.47
CA LEU A 135 1.13 -4.01 -18.21
C LEU A 135 1.86 -3.99 -19.56
N HIS A 136 3.07 -4.54 -19.62
CA HIS A 136 3.86 -4.52 -20.86
C HIS A 136 3.32 -5.46 -21.95
N VAL A 137 2.46 -6.41 -21.61
CA VAL A 137 1.84 -7.32 -22.58
C VAL A 137 0.85 -6.60 -23.50
N PRO A 138 -0.23 -5.97 -23.00
CA PRO A 138 -1.17 -5.19 -23.82
C PRO A 138 -0.72 -3.75 -24.08
N GLY A 139 0.22 -3.22 -23.29
CA GLY A 139 0.65 -1.82 -23.32
C GLY A 139 -0.31 -0.85 -22.61
N ASN A 140 0.04 0.43 -22.71
CA ASN A 140 -0.69 1.51 -22.04
C ASN A 140 -2.09 1.74 -22.64
N ASN A 141 -2.99 2.23 -21.80
CA ASN A 141 -4.21 2.89 -22.22
C ASN A 141 -3.98 4.41 -22.37
N ASN A 142 -4.93 5.11 -22.98
CA ASN A 142 -5.00 6.57 -23.03
C ASN A 142 -6.32 7.08 -22.42
N PRO A 143 -6.41 8.38 -22.05
CA PRO A 143 -7.59 8.91 -21.34
C PRO A 143 -8.92 8.78 -22.10
N VAL A 144 -8.88 8.74 -23.42
CA VAL A 144 -10.07 8.69 -24.29
C VAL A 144 -10.35 7.30 -24.88
N GLY A 145 -9.47 6.31 -24.60
CA GLY A 145 -9.64 4.93 -25.04
C GLY A 145 -9.55 4.75 -26.56
N ILE A 146 -8.88 5.65 -27.26
CA ILE A 146 -8.74 5.59 -28.73
C ILE A 146 -7.61 4.63 -29.09
N ASP A 147 -7.87 3.71 -30.01
CA ASP A 147 -6.86 2.81 -30.54
C ASP A 147 -5.81 3.55 -31.39
N ILE A 148 -4.54 3.23 -31.13
CA ILE A 148 -3.42 3.78 -31.88
C ILE A 148 -3.35 3.07 -33.24
N LYS A 149 -3.63 3.80 -34.32
CA LYS A 149 -3.61 3.26 -35.68
C LYS A 149 -2.26 3.43 -36.36
N LYS A 150 -1.55 4.51 -36.08
CA LYS A 150 -0.27 4.86 -36.66
C LYS A 150 0.71 5.31 -35.57
N PRO A 151 1.49 4.36 -34.97
CA PRO A 151 2.39 4.70 -33.85
C PRO A 151 3.31 5.89 -34.14
N SER A 152 3.82 6.04 -35.35
CA SER A 152 4.70 7.14 -35.75
C SER A 152 4.06 8.53 -35.75
N LYS A 153 2.72 8.61 -35.76
CA LYS A 153 1.95 9.86 -35.77
C LYS A 153 1.12 10.07 -34.52
N ASP A 154 0.68 9.00 -33.90
CA ASP A 154 -0.29 9.01 -32.81
C ASP A 154 0.38 8.85 -31.43
N THR A 155 1.70 8.72 -31.39
CA THR A 155 2.46 8.58 -30.13
C THR A 155 3.62 9.55 -30.06
N VAL A 156 4.08 9.79 -28.85
CA VAL A 156 5.32 10.54 -28.57
C VAL A 156 6.37 9.57 -28.00
N PRO A 157 7.66 9.80 -28.19
CA PRO A 157 8.71 8.99 -27.57
C PRO A 157 8.58 9.01 -26.04
N PHE A 158 8.86 7.86 -25.41
CA PHE A 158 8.86 7.78 -23.97
C PHE A 158 9.89 8.76 -23.36
N HIS A 159 11.10 8.76 -23.86
CA HIS A 159 12.13 9.73 -23.50
C HIS A 159 12.25 10.79 -24.62
N PRO A 160 12.26 12.10 -24.31
CA PRO A 160 12.22 12.69 -22.97
C PRO A 160 10.79 12.98 -22.43
N TYR A 161 9.74 12.86 -23.22
CA TYR A 161 8.41 13.43 -22.91
C TYR A 161 7.78 12.83 -21.65
N ILE A 162 7.63 11.52 -21.61
CA ILE A 162 6.98 10.84 -20.47
C ILE A 162 7.91 10.86 -19.26
N VAL A 163 9.19 10.63 -19.46
CA VAL A 163 10.21 10.67 -18.39
C VAL A 163 10.22 12.00 -17.64
N ILE A 164 10.10 13.13 -18.36
CA ILE A 164 10.06 14.46 -17.72
C ILE A 164 8.76 14.64 -16.93
N LYS A 165 7.63 14.22 -17.46
CA LYS A 165 6.33 14.31 -16.76
C LYS A 165 6.29 13.45 -15.51
N ASP A 166 6.78 12.24 -15.60
CA ASP A 166 6.83 11.31 -14.46
C ASP A 166 7.82 11.83 -13.40
N GLY A 167 8.98 12.34 -13.83
CA GLY A 167 9.96 12.97 -12.94
C GLY A 167 9.39 14.18 -12.19
N PHE A 168 8.62 15.03 -12.89
CA PHE A 168 7.94 16.17 -12.28
C PHE A 168 6.90 15.73 -11.25
N ALA A 169 6.05 14.76 -11.60
CA ALA A 169 5.04 14.22 -10.69
C ALA A 169 5.68 13.60 -9.44
N LEU A 170 6.77 12.84 -9.62
CA LEU A 170 7.53 12.26 -8.52
C LEU A 170 8.14 13.35 -7.62
N LEU A 171 8.72 14.40 -8.21
CA LEU A 171 9.28 15.53 -7.46
C LEU A 171 8.21 16.21 -6.61
N MET A 172 7.03 16.48 -7.16
CA MET A 172 5.92 17.08 -6.43
C MET A 172 5.47 16.19 -5.27
N PHE A 173 5.34 14.90 -5.50
CA PHE A 173 5.03 13.94 -4.45
C PHE A 173 6.09 13.94 -3.34
N MET A 174 7.36 13.94 -3.70
CA MET A 174 8.47 13.93 -2.74
C MET A 174 8.54 15.23 -1.92
N ILE A 175 8.20 16.38 -2.51
CA ILE A 175 8.12 17.66 -1.76
C ILE A 175 7.02 17.60 -0.70
N VAL A 176 5.83 17.12 -1.05
CA VAL A 176 4.71 16.95 -0.11
C VAL A 176 5.07 15.95 0.98
N PHE A 177 5.68 14.82 0.62
CA PHE A 177 6.12 13.82 1.57
C PHE A 177 7.19 14.36 2.53
N ALA A 178 8.20 15.06 2.00
CA ALA A 178 9.23 15.70 2.81
C ALA A 178 8.64 16.73 3.79
N PHE A 179 7.62 17.48 3.37
CA PHE A 179 6.93 18.39 4.28
C PHE A 179 6.37 17.65 5.50
N PHE A 180 5.69 16.53 5.30
CA PHE A 180 5.17 15.73 6.43
C PHE A 180 6.31 15.16 7.28
N VAL A 181 7.36 14.63 6.68
CA VAL A 181 8.48 14.03 7.43
C VAL A 181 9.23 15.05 8.29
N PHE A 182 9.50 16.25 7.76
CA PHE A 182 10.38 17.22 8.41
C PHE A 182 9.66 18.31 9.18
N TYR A 183 8.45 18.70 8.79
CA TYR A 183 7.76 19.85 9.37
C TYR A 183 6.46 19.50 10.09
N ALA A 184 5.81 18.40 9.71
CA ALA A 184 4.52 18.00 10.28
C ALA A 184 4.43 16.47 10.53
N PRO A 185 5.42 15.84 11.19
CA PRO A 185 5.54 14.38 11.22
C PRO A 185 4.44 13.64 11.97
N ASN A 186 3.72 14.31 12.85
CA ASN A 186 2.69 13.71 13.70
C ASN A 186 1.25 14.14 13.33
N ILE A 187 1.08 14.88 12.22
CA ILE A 187 -0.24 15.40 11.86
C ILE A 187 -1.15 14.34 11.21
N LEU A 188 -0.56 13.34 10.55
CA LEU A 188 -1.29 12.26 9.89
C LEU A 188 -1.62 11.08 10.79
N GLY A 189 -1.20 11.09 12.03
CA GLY A 189 -1.47 10.05 13.01
C GLY A 189 -1.05 10.47 14.41
N HIS A 190 -1.55 9.77 15.41
CA HIS A 190 -1.17 10.01 16.80
C HIS A 190 0.26 9.52 17.06
N ALA A 191 1.00 10.25 17.86
CA ALA A 191 2.39 9.98 18.22
C ALA A 191 2.52 9.12 19.49
N ASP A 192 1.63 8.21 19.72
CA ASP A 192 1.61 7.37 20.94
C ASP A 192 2.88 6.55 21.12
#